data_d07fab5aa81959dec786f18dd70a8788
#
_entry.id   d07fab5aa81959dec786f18dd70a8788
#
_cell.length_a   1.000
_cell.length_b   1.000
_cell.length_c   1.000
_cell.angle_alpha   90.00
_cell.angle_beta   90.00
_cell.angle_gamma   90.00
#
_symmetry.space_group_name_H-M   'P 1'
#
loop_
_entity.id
_entity.type
_entity.pdbx_description
1 polymer ?
#
loop_
_entity_poly.entity_id
_entity_poly.type
_entity_poly.pdbx_seq_one_letter_code
_entity_poly.pdbx_strand_id
1 'polypeptide(L)'
;TQSLHTNSLDEAIALPTDFSARIARNTQIYIQNETQVCKHIDPWAGSYYVETLTNELVHKAWEHIQEIEKLGGMAKAIETGLPKMRIEEAAARTQARIDSGAQTIVGVNKYRLDHEDPIDILEVDNTAVRLQQEENLKKLKAGRNEEEVKKALAAITECVREFNEGKKSEHNLLDLAVKAASVRATLGEISDACEAIVGRYKAVIRTISQVYSSESKADADFAEACELTEEFARQEAAGRVS
;
A
#
# COMPACT_ATOMS: atom_id res chain seq x y z
N THR A 1 -15.57 15.37 8.00
CA THR A 1 -15.43 13.94 7.61
C THR A 1 -16.80 13.38 7.31
N GLN A 2 -17.02 12.87 6.12
CA GLN A 2 -18.28 12.27 5.69
C GLN A 2 -18.33 10.77 5.94
N SER A 3 -17.18 10.14 6.01
CA SER A 3 -17.03 8.72 6.33
C SER A 3 -15.80 8.51 7.19
N LEU A 4 -15.83 7.47 8.01
CA LEU A 4 -14.73 7.06 8.87
C LEU A 4 -14.46 5.59 8.67
N HIS A 5 -13.20 5.24 8.42
CA HIS A 5 -12.70 3.89 8.48
C HIS A 5 -11.87 3.68 9.76
N THR A 6 -12.09 2.55 10.42
CA THR A 6 -11.29 2.11 11.55
C THR A 6 -10.72 0.73 11.27
N ASN A 7 -9.40 0.62 11.27
CA ASN A 7 -8.72 -0.68 11.18
C ASN A 7 -8.86 -1.43 12.50
N SER A 8 -8.79 -2.75 12.44
CA SER A 8 -8.66 -3.58 13.62
C SER A 8 -7.30 -3.35 14.28
N LEU A 9 -7.21 -3.47 15.60
CA LEU A 9 -5.99 -3.18 16.37
C LEU A 9 -4.82 -4.10 16.03
N ASP A 10 -5.10 -5.28 15.50
CA ASP A 10 -4.15 -6.32 15.09
C ASP A 10 -3.84 -6.33 13.57
N GLU A 11 -4.39 -5.38 12.81
CA GLU A 11 -4.32 -5.36 11.35
C GLU A 11 -2.88 -5.33 10.81
N ALA A 12 -1.97 -4.66 11.51
CA ALA A 12 -0.56 -4.60 11.11
C ALA A 12 0.21 -5.92 11.35
N ILE A 13 -0.35 -6.86 12.10
CA ILE A 13 0.29 -8.13 12.50
C ILE A 13 -0.35 -9.30 11.76
N ALA A 14 -1.69 -9.35 11.69
CA ALA A 14 -2.46 -10.49 11.18
C ALA A 14 -3.83 -10.07 10.67
N LEU A 15 -4.63 -11.03 10.19
CA LEU A 15 -6.04 -10.81 9.91
C LEU A 15 -6.80 -10.54 11.21
N PRO A 16 -7.89 -9.72 11.17
CA PRO A 16 -8.62 -9.39 12.38
C PRO A 16 -9.30 -10.59 13.00
N THR A 17 -9.26 -10.65 14.33
CA THR A 17 -10.10 -11.55 15.12
C THR A 17 -11.52 -10.98 15.24
N ASP A 18 -12.50 -11.79 15.66
CA ASP A 18 -13.86 -11.32 15.93
C ASP A 18 -13.88 -10.22 17.00
N PHE A 19 -12.99 -10.30 17.98
CA PHE A 19 -12.82 -9.30 19.02
C PHE A 19 -12.32 -7.97 18.46
N SER A 20 -11.21 -7.97 17.72
CA SER A 20 -10.61 -6.75 17.18
C SER A 20 -11.51 -6.09 16.13
N ALA A 21 -12.15 -6.89 15.26
CA ALA A 21 -13.11 -6.40 14.28
C ALA A 21 -14.33 -5.74 14.93
N ARG A 22 -14.83 -6.33 16.05
CA ARG A 22 -15.92 -5.74 16.83
C ARG A 22 -15.55 -4.41 17.45
N ILE A 23 -14.35 -4.26 18.00
CA ILE A 23 -13.87 -2.99 18.53
C ILE A 23 -13.81 -1.93 17.44
N ALA A 24 -13.23 -2.26 16.29
CA ALA A 24 -13.13 -1.33 15.15
C ALA A 24 -14.52 -0.84 14.70
N ARG A 25 -15.46 -1.76 14.51
CA ARG A 25 -16.84 -1.42 14.13
C ARG A 25 -17.54 -0.61 15.22
N ASN A 26 -17.44 -1.03 16.50
CA ASN A 26 -18.13 -0.36 17.60
C ASN A 26 -17.59 1.05 17.86
N THR A 27 -16.33 1.32 17.56
CA THR A 27 -15.76 2.68 17.61
C THR A 27 -16.52 3.63 16.69
N GLN A 28 -16.84 3.22 15.47
CA GLN A 28 -17.65 4.04 14.54
C GLN A 28 -19.07 4.24 15.06
N ILE A 29 -19.71 3.20 15.56
CA ILE A 29 -21.07 3.25 16.11
C ILE A 29 -21.11 4.18 17.34
N TYR A 30 -20.13 4.08 18.23
CA TYR A 30 -19.99 4.93 19.41
C TYR A 30 -19.87 6.40 19.03
N ILE A 31 -18.95 6.72 18.10
CA ILE A 31 -18.76 8.09 17.62
C ILE A 31 -20.05 8.64 17.02
N GLN A 32 -20.74 7.84 16.21
CA GLN A 32 -21.97 8.27 15.53
C GLN A 32 -23.14 8.52 16.51
N ASN A 33 -23.30 7.66 17.51
CA ASN A 33 -24.50 7.66 18.34
C ASN A 33 -24.32 8.37 19.71
N GLU A 34 -23.13 8.31 20.31
CA GLU A 34 -22.88 8.84 21.65
C GLU A 34 -22.13 10.18 21.66
N THR A 35 -21.45 10.53 20.57
CA THR A 35 -20.83 11.84 20.45
C THR A 35 -21.73 12.83 19.71
N GLN A 36 -21.40 14.11 19.81
CA GLN A 36 -22.17 15.18 19.14
C GLN A 36 -21.66 15.52 17.72
N VAL A 37 -20.69 14.74 17.19
CA VAL A 37 -20.01 15.07 15.91
C VAL A 37 -20.95 15.08 14.72
N CYS A 38 -22.05 14.33 14.76
CA CYS A 38 -23.03 14.27 13.66
C CYS A 38 -24.08 15.40 13.70
N LYS A 39 -24.09 16.25 14.74
CA LYS A 39 -25.13 17.31 14.88
C LYS A 39 -24.86 18.53 14.02
N HIS A 40 -23.61 18.82 13.72
CA HIS A 40 -23.22 20.01 12.98
C HIS A 40 -22.35 19.63 11.79
N ILE A 41 -22.67 20.21 10.63
CA ILE A 41 -21.85 20.09 9.42
C ILE A 41 -20.78 21.18 9.50
N ASP A 42 -19.54 20.81 9.20
CA ASP A 42 -18.37 21.68 9.17
C ASP A 42 -18.24 22.63 10.38
N PRO A 43 -18.10 22.09 11.60
CA PRO A 43 -18.03 22.89 12.82
C PRO A 43 -16.80 23.80 12.89
N TRP A 44 -15.82 23.61 12.01
CA TRP A 44 -14.57 24.38 11.93
C TRP A 44 -14.61 25.51 10.91
N ALA A 45 -15.69 25.60 10.11
CA ALA A 45 -15.86 26.63 9.08
C ALA A 45 -15.71 28.04 9.68
N GLY A 46 -14.97 28.88 8.97
CA GLY A 46 -14.72 30.28 9.38
C GLY A 46 -13.66 30.47 10.46
N SER A 47 -13.03 29.39 10.95
CA SER A 47 -11.84 29.50 11.77
C SER A 47 -10.67 30.02 10.95
N TYR A 48 -10.12 31.19 11.27
CA TYR A 48 -8.98 31.76 10.54
C TYR A 48 -7.81 30.79 10.38
N TYR A 49 -7.49 30.04 11.44
CA TYR A 49 -6.43 29.03 11.41
C TYR A 49 -6.75 27.89 10.43
N VAL A 50 -7.93 27.31 10.52
CA VAL A 50 -8.34 26.19 9.67
C VAL A 50 -8.44 26.59 8.19
N GLU A 51 -9.00 27.78 7.91
CA GLU A 51 -9.08 28.31 6.54
C GLU A 51 -7.68 28.57 5.95
N THR A 52 -6.78 29.16 6.73
CA THR A 52 -5.40 29.40 6.29
C THR A 52 -4.68 28.07 6.01
N LEU A 53 -4.75 27.13 6.94
CA LEU A 53 -4.14 25.79 6.79
C LEU A 53 -4.69 25.04 5.57
N THR A 54 -6.01 25.10 5.38
CA THR A 54 -6.68 24.50 4.21
C THR A 54 -6.16 25.10 2.92
N ASN A 55 -6.08 26.45 2.85
CA ASN A 55 -5.56 27.12 1.67
C ASN A 55 -4.09 26.76 1.36
N GLU A 56 -3.24 26.71 2.37
CA GLU A 56 -1.84 26.30 2.21
C GLU A 56 -1.70 24.85 1.72
N LEU A 57 -2.50 23.93 2.28
CA LEU A 57 -2.52 22.52 1.86
C LEU A 57 -3.01 22.37 0.42
N VAL A 58 -4.04 23.12 0.02
CA VAL A 58 -4.54 23.14 -1.36
C VAL A 58 -3.45 23.57 -2.34
N HIS A 59 -2.71 24.65 -2.04
CA HIS A 59 -1.64 25.12 -2.92
C HIS A 59 -0.51 24.09 -3.05
N LYS A 60 -0.04 23.50 -1.94
CA LYS A 60 1.00 22.47 -1.95
C LYS A 60 0.57 21.21 -2.69
N ALA A 61 -0.67 20.77 -2.48
CA ALA A 61 -1.21 19.61 -3.20
C ALA A 61 -1.32 19.90 -4.72
N TRP A 62 -1.71 21.12 -5.07
CA TRP A 62 -1.84 21.53 -6.47
C TRP A 62 -0.48 21.58 -7.20
N GLU A 63 0.57 22.02 -6.52
CA GLU A 63 1.95 21.97 -7.06
C GLU A 63 2.36 20.54 -7.43
N HIS A 64 2.07 19.56 -6.55
CA HIS A 64 2.33 18.15 -6.84
C HIS A 64 1.49 17.62 -8.02
N ILE A 65 0.21 18.00 -8.10
CA ILE A 65 -0.66 17.62 -9.23
C ILE A 65 -0.09 18.16 -10.54
N GLN A 66 0.27 19.45 -10.57
CA GLN A 66 0.84 20.08 -11.77
C GLN A 66 2.16 19.44 -12.20
N GLU A 67 3.00 19.03 -11.27
CA GLU A 67 4.24 18.33 -11.58
C GLU A 67 3.97 16.96 -12.23
N ILE A 68 3.03 16.19 -11.69
CA ILE A 68 2.63 14.90 -12.24
C ILE A 68 2.02 15.07 -13.65
N GLU A 69 1.17 16.07 -13.85
CA GLU A 69 0.59 16.37 -15.17
C GLU A 69 1.66 16.76 -16.21
N LYS A 70 2.69 17.51 -15.82
CA LYS A 70 3.82 17.85 -16.70
C LYS A 70 4.62 16.62 -17.15
N LEU A 71 4.64 15.55 -16.34
CA LEU A 71 5.26 14.28 -16.70
C LEU A 71 4.38 13.43 -17.64
N GLY A 72 3.16 13.86 -17.90
CA GLY A 72 2.19 13.16 -18.75
C GLY A 72 1.24 12.25 -17.97
N GLY A 73 0.98 12.59 -16.71
CA GLY A 73 0.07 11.89 -15.80
C GLY A 73 0.75 10.87 -14.90
N MET A 74 -0.01 10.33 -13.95
CA MET A 74 0.52 9.48 -12.89
C MET A 74 1.18 8.21 -13.41
N ALA A 75 0.66 7.55 -14.45
CA ALA A 75 1.25 6.33 -15.00
C ALA A 75 2.69 6.57 -15.46
N LYS A 76 2.95 7.64 -16.20
CA LYS A 76 4.30 8.01 -16.64
C LYS A 76 5.19 8.47 -15.48
N ALA A 77 4.63 9.18 -14.51
CA ALA A 77 5.36 9.57 -13.31
C ALA A 77 5.85 8.35 -12.51
N ILE A 78 5.02 7.30 -12.40
CA ILE A 78 5.40 6.04 -11.76
C ILE A 78 6.59 5.37 -12.48
N GLU A 79 6.60 5.38 -13.81
CA GLU A 79 7.72 4.85 -14.60
C GLU A 79 9.04 5.58 -14.31
N THR A 80 9.00 6.87 -13.99
CA THR A 80 10.19 7.64 -13.57
C THR A 80 10.67 7.30 -12.16
N GLY A 81 9.83 6.66 -11.34
CA GLY A 81 10.07 6.38 -9.92
C GLY A 81 9.87 7.58 -8.98
N LEU A 82 9.49 8.75 -9.49
CA LEU A 82 9.36 9.99 -8.69
C LEU A 82 8.39 9.87 -7.51
N PRO A 83 7.14 9.38 -7.68
CA PRO A 83 6.20 9.28 -6.56
C PRO A 83 6.72 8.38 -5.44
N LYS A 84 7.29 7.22 -5.80
CA LYS A 84 7.85 6.27 -4.84
C LYS A 84 9.03 6.88 -4.07
N MET A 85 9.95 7.53 -4.76
CA MET A 85 11.12 8.16 -4.16
C MET A 85 10.72 9.23 -3.13
N ARG A 86 9.70 10.05 -3.41
CA ARG A 86 9.19 11.06 -2.47
C ARG A 86 8.53 10.46 -1.24
N ILE A 87 7.78 9.36 -1.41
CA ILE A 87 7.18 8.63 -0.30
C ILE A 87 8.28 8.05 0.60
N GLU A 88 9.29 7.41 0.03
CA GLU A 88 10.40 6.83 0.77
C GLU A 88 11.24 7.89 1.50
N GLU A 89 11.48 9.04 0.87
CA GLU A 89 12.15 10.18 1.50
C GLU A 89 11.36 10.71 2.70
N ALA A 90 10.05 10.92 2.55
CA ALA A 90 9.18 11.38 3.63
C ALA A 90 9.12 10.35 4.79
N ALA A 91 9.06 9.06 4.45
CA ALA A 91 9.06 7.98 5.43
C ALA A 91 10.39 7.93 6.22
N ALA A 92 11.53 8.02 5.55
CA ALA A 92 12.85 8.02 6.19
C ALA A 92 13.03 9.22 7.14
N ARG A 93 12.55 10.40 6.73
CA ARG A 93 12.57 11.62 7.56
C ARG A 93 11.66 11.47 8.80
N THR A 94 10.49 10.90 8.64
CA THR A 94 9.56 10.64 9.74
C THR A 94 10.14 9.61 10.71
N GLN A 95 10.73 8.53 10.20
CA GLN A 95 11.37 7.51 11.02
C GLN A 95 12.51 8.09 11.86
N ALA A 96 13.38 8.91 11.25
CA ALA A 96 14.46 9.57 11.97
C ALA A 96 13.97 10.45 13.14
N ARG A 97 12.84 11.15 12.95
CA ARG A 97 12.23 11.96 14.02
C ARG A 97 11.62 11.12 15.14
N ILE A 98 11.06 9.96 14.82
CA ILE A 98 10.53 9.01 15.81
C ILE A 98 11.68 8.40 16.61
N ASP A 99 12.72 7.94 15.94
CA ASP A 99 13.85 7.27 16.57
C ASP A 99 14.66 8.20 17.48
N SER A 100 14.87 9.45 17.06
CA SER A 100 15.52 10.48 17.88
C SER A 100 14.65 11.06 18.99
N GLY A 101 13.37 10.68 19.08
CA GLY A 101 12.43 11.25 20.05
C GLY A 101 11.93 12.65 19.72
N ALA A 102 12.34 13.25 18.60
CA ALA A 102 11.86 14.56 18.15
C ALA A 102 10.35 14.55 17.83
N GLN A 103 9.82 13.39 17.44
CA GLN A 103 8.41 13.12 17.28
C GLN A 103 7.96 12.03 18.26
N THR A 104 7.09 12.38 19.19
CA THR A 104 6.55 11.40 20.16
C THR A 104 5.42 10.60 19.55
N ILE A 105 5.52 9.27 19.64
CA ILE A 105 4.44 8.32 19.40
C ILE A 105 4.18 7.60 20.70
N VAL A 106 3.02 7.85 21.31
CA VAL A 106 2.64 7.26 22.61
C VAL A 106 2.57 5.75 22.51
N GLY A 107 3.20 5.06 23.47
CA GLY A 107 3.30 3.60 23.49
C GLY A 107 4.36 3.01 22.54
N VAL A 108 5.01 3.83 21.72
CA VAL A 108 6.07 3.37 20.80
C VAL A 108 7.43 3.85 21.28
N ASN A 109 7.70 5.15 21.27
CA ASN A 109 8.97 5.72 21.71
C ASN A 109 8.88 6.51 23.02
N LYS A 110 7.64 6.72 23.56
CA LYS A 110 7.41 7.37 24.84
C LYS A 110 6.17 6.81 25.54
N TYR A 111 6.17 6.83 26.87
CA TYR A 111 5.07 6.32 27.70
C TYR A 111 4.75 4.83 27.43
N ARG A 112 5.77 4.04 27.23
CA ARG A 112 5.67 2.59 27.06
C ARG A 112 5.34 1.92 28.40
N LEU A 113 4.64 0.80 28.34
CA LEU A 113 4.49 -0.09 29.49
C LEU A 113 5.75 -0.95 29.63
N ASP A 114 6.16 -1.25 30.86
CA ASP A 114 7.27 -2.18 31.13
C ASP A 114 6.90 -3.61 30.74
N HIS A 115 5.61 -3.94 30.79
CA HIS A 115 5.05 -5.22 30.37
C HIS A 115 3.73 -5.00 29.65
N GLU A 116 3.56 -5.68 28.53
CA GLU A 116 2.31 -5.71 27.77
C GLU A 116 1.80 -7.14 27.69
N ASP A 117 0.49 -7.31 27.93
CA ASP A 117 -0.14 -8.61 27.77
C ASP A 117 -0.15 -9.00 26.27
N PRO A 118 0.11 -10.28 25.94
CA PRO A 118 0.02 -10.74 24.57
C PRO A 118 -1.42 -10.63 24.06
N ILE A 119 -1.58 -10.22 22.81
CA ILE A 119 -2.87 -10.20 22.13
C ILE A 119 -3.05 -11.47 21.32
N ASP A 120 -4.27 -12.02 21.33
CA ASP A 120 -4.61 -13.13 20.44
C ASP A 120 -4.63 -12.64 19.00
N ILE A 121 -3.87 -13.31 18.13
CA ILE A 121 -3.82 -13.02 16.70
C ILE A 121 -4.38 -14.19 15.92
N LEU A 122 -5.01 -13.89 14.77
CA LEU A 122 -5.53 -14.91 13.86
C LEU A 122 -4.38 -15.40 12.97
N GLU A 123 -3.79 -16.54 13.32
CA GLU A 123 -2.81 -17.21 12.49
C GLU A 123 -3.48 -17.96 11.35
N VAL A 124 -3.02 -17.72 10.13
CA VAL A 124 -3.50 -18.40 8.92
C VAL A 124 -2.47 -19.42 8.48
N ASP A 125 -2.87 -20.68 8.38
CA ASP A 125 -2.05 -21.71 7.75
C ASP A 125 -2.03 -21.50 6.22
N ASN A 126 -1.06 -20.74 5.75
CA ASN A 126 -0.87 -20.42 4.34
C ASN A 126 -0.67 -21.68 3.47
N THR A 127 -0.14 -22.76 4.03
CA THR A 127 0.05 -24.02 3.30
C THR A 127 -1.29 -24.71 3.07
N ALA A 128 -2.11 -24.82 4.11
CA ALA A 128 -3.45 -25.39 4.01
C ALA A 128 -4.34 -24.60 3.05
N VAL A 129 -4.34 -23.25 3.15
CA VAL A 129 -5.09 -22.37 2.25
C VAL A 129 -4.66 -22.54 0.80
N ARG A 130 -3.34 -22.60 0.54
CA ARG A 130 -2.81 -22.81 -0.82
C ARG A 130 -3.24 -24.15 -1.39
N LEU A 131 -3.07 -25.24 -0.64
CA LEU A 131 -3.46 -26.58 -1.09
C LEU A 131 -4.96 -26.68 -1.39
N GLN A 132 -5.77 -26.07 -0.53
CA GLN A 132 -7.22 -26.01 -0.75
C GLN A 132 -7.56 -25.23 -2.04
N GLN A 133 -6.91 -24.10 -2.28
CA GLN A 133 -7.14 -23.32 -3.48
C GLN A 133 -6.67 -24.04 -4.75
N GLU A 134 -5.55 -24.72 -4.71
CA GLU A 134 -5.07 -25.55 -5.82
C GLU A 134 -6.07 -26.67 -6.17
N GLU A 135 -6.62 -27.33 -5.15
CA GLU A 135 -7.65 -28.36 -5.33
C GLU A 135 -8.95 -27.78 -5.92
N ASN A 136 -9.40 -26.64 -5.43
CA ASN A 136 -10.57 -25.93 -5.96
C ASN A 136 -10.39 -25.56 -7.43
N LEU A 137 -9.20 -25.06 -7.81
CA LEU A 137 -8.88 -24.74 -9.20
C LEU A 137 -8.83 -25.99 -10.10
N LYS A 138 -8.30 -27.12 -9.61
CA LYS A 138 -8.32 -28.40 -10.33
C LYS A 138 -9.76 -28.85 -10.60
N LYS A 139 -10.63 -28.83 -9.59
CA LYS A 139 -12.05 -29.17 -9.73
C LYS A 139 -12.77 -28.26 -10.72
N LEU A 140 -12.54 -26.95 -10.62
CA LEU A 140 -13.12 -25.95 -11.52
C LEU A 140 -12.71 -26.22 -12.98
N LYS A 141 -11.43 -26.44 -13.24
CA LYS A 141 -10.89 -26.69 -14.57
C LYS A 141 -11.39 -28.04 -15.16
N ALA A 142 -11.52 -29.06 -14.33
CA ALA A 142 -12.04 -30.36 -14.77
C ALA A 142 -13.53 -30.34 -15.17
N GLY A 143 -14.32 -29.44 -14.58
CA GLY A 143 -15.77 -29.37 -14.80
C GLY A 143 -16.23 -28.26 -15.77
N ARG A 144 -15.32 -27.56 -16.46
CA ARG A 144 -15.65 -26.46 -17.37
C ARG A 144 -15.56 -26.87 -18.85
N ASN A 145 -16.22 -26.11 -19.72
CA ASN A 145 -16.03 -26.24 -21.18
C ASN A 145 -14.77 -25.47 -21.63
N GLU A 146 -13.71 -26.19 -21.89
CA GLU A 146 -12.39 -25.59 -22.23
C GLU A 146 -12.43 -24.78 -23.53
N GLU A 147 -13.23 -25.17 -24.53
CA GLU A 147 -13.33 -24.46 -25.78
C GLU A 147 -14.03 -23.09 -25.63
N GLU A 148 -15.06 -23.00 -24.79
CA GLU A 148 -15.72 -21.72 -24.45
C GLU A 148 -14.78 -20.81 -23.69
N VAL A 149 -13.98 -21.33 -22.75
CA VAL A 149 -12.98 -20.57 -22.01
C VAL A 149 -11.92 -20.01 -22.96
N LYS A 150 -11.34 -20.84 -23.83
CA LYS A 150 -10.36 -20.39 -24.81
C LYS A 150 -10.90 -19.28 -25.71
N LYS A 151 -12.12 -19.42 -26.20
CA LYS A 151 -12.78 -18.41 -27.01
C LYS A 151 -12.97 -17.09 -26.27
N ALA A 152 -13.39 -17.15 -25.01
CA ALA A 152 -13.58 -15.96 -24.19
C ALA A 152 -12.26 -15.25 -23.86
N LEU A 153 -11.20 -16.01 -23.55
CA LEU A 153 -9.86 -15.47 -23.32
C LEU A 153 -9.25 -14.86 -24.58
N ALA A 154 -9.44 -15.48 -25.74
CA ALA A 154 -8.99 -14.93 -27.02
C ALA A 154 -9.66 -13.58 -27.33
N ALA A 155 -10.94 -13.43 -27.01
CA ALA A 155 -11.64 -12.15 -27.17
C ALA A 155 -11.06 -11.03 -26.27
N ILE A 156 -10.63 -11.36 -25.04
CA ILE A 156 -9.92 -10.43 -24.15
C ILE A 156 -8.60 -10.02 -24.79
N THR A 157 -7.79 -10.99 -25.21
CA THR A 157 -6.48 -10.72 -25.84
C THR A 157 -6.62 -9.81 -27.07
N GLU A 158 -7.63 -10.03 -27.92
CA GLU A 158 -7.87 -9.18 -29.09
C GLU A 158 -8.28 -7.76 -28.71
N CYS A 159 -9.19 -7.61 -27.75
CA CYS A 159 -9.60 -6.29 -27.22
C CYS A 159 -8.40 -5.50 -26.68
N VAL A 160 -7.51 -6.15 -25.91
CA VAL A 160 -6.29 -5.52 -25.37
C VAL A 160 -5.34 -5.14 -26.51
N ARG A 161 -5.22 -5.95 -27.56
CA ARG A 161 -4.40 -5.65 -28.74
C ARG A 161 -4.91 -4.40 -29.45
N GLU A 162 -6.22 -4.31 -29.69
CA GLU A 162 -6.84 -3.12 -30.30
C GLU A 162 -6.53 -1.85 -29.51
N PHE A 163 -6.67 -1.88 -28.17
CA PHE A 163 -6.30 -0.75 -27.32
C PHE A 163 -4.82 -0.39 -27.38
N ASN A 164 -3.94 -1.40 -27.39
CA ASN A 164 -2.50 -1.18 -27.42
C ASN A 164 -2.04 -0.57 -28.78
N GLU A 165 -2.76 -0.86 -29.85
CA GLU A 165 -2.56 -0.28 -31.19
C GLU A 165 -3.23 1.10 -31.35
N GLY A 166 -3.87 1.64 -30.32
CA GLY A 166 -4.60 2.91 -30.35
C GLY A 166 -5.92 2.85 -31.11
N LYS A 167 -6.44 1.67 -31.40
CA LYS A 167 -7.73 1.47 -32.04
C LYS A 167 -8.85 1.55 -31.03
N LYS A 168 -10.00 2.06 -31.46
CA LYS A 168 -11.23 2.00 -30.65
C LYS A 168 -11.82 0.60 -30.76
N SER A 169 -11.72 -0.16 -29.68
CA SER A 169 -12.43 -1.45 -29.62
C SER A 169 -13.94 -1.25 -29.54
N GLU A 170 -14.69 -2.09 -30.24
CA GLU A 170 -16.15 -2.18 -30.11
C GLU A 170 -16.56 -2.87 -28.80
N HIS A 171 -15.61 -3.53 -28.12
CA HIS A 171 -15.83 -4.31 -26.93
C HIS A 171 -15.37 -3.59 -25.68
N ASN A 172 -16.11 -3.77 -24.58
CA ASN A 172 -15.70 -3.35 -23.25
C ASN A 172 -14.91 -4.50 -22.60
N LEU A 173 -13.67 -4.21 -22.17
CA LEU A 173 -12.78 -5.21 -21.58
C LEU A 173 -13.39 -5.86 -20.32
N LEU A 174 -14.10 -5.09 -19.49
CA LEU A 174 -14.76 -5.61 -18.30
C LEU A 174 -15.91 -6.56 -18.66
N ASP A 175 -16.71 -6.23 -19.67
CA ASP A 175 -17.78 -7.12 -20.16
C ASP A 175 -17.21 -8.46 -20.67
N LEU A 176 -16.11 -8.42 -21.40
CA LEU A 176 -15.40 -9.62 -21.85
C LEU A 176 -14.85 -10.44 -20.67
N ALA A 177 -14.30 -9.77 -19.64
CA ALA A 177 -13.83 -10.45 -18.42
C ALA A 177 -14.99 -11.11 -17.65
N VAL A 178 -16.14 -10.44 -17.56
CA VAL A 178 -17.37 -11.03 -16.97
C VAL A 178 -17.83 -12.26 -17.75
N LYS A 179 -17.84 -12.20 -19.08
CA LYS A 179 -18.16 -13.34 -19.94
C LYS A 179 -17.18 -14.50 -19.75
N ALA A 180 -15.89 -14.21 -19.67
CA ALA A 180 -14.85 -15.23 -19.41
C ALA A 180 -15.03 -15.87 -18.03
N ALA A 181 -15.28 -15.08 -16.99
CA ALA A 181 -15.56 -15.60 -15.64
C ALA A 181 -16.85 -16.44 -15.60
N SER A 182 -17.88 -16.06 -16.36
CA SER A 182 -19.16 -16.81 -16.45
C SER A 182 -18.97 -18.20 -17.04
N VAL A 183 -18.05 -18.39 -17.98
CA VAL A 183 -17.65 -19.70 -18.51
C VAL A 183 -16.54 -20.37 -17.71
N ARG A 184 -16.27 -19.87 -16.49
CA ARG A 184 -15.31 -20.40 -15.51
C ARG A 184 -13.83 -20.27 -15.90
N ALA A 185 -13.45 -19.22 -16.62
CA ALA A 185 -12.07 -18.78 -16.67
C ALA A 185 -11.63 -18.32 -15.28
N THR A 186 -10.41 -18.64 -14.89
CA THR A 186 -9.82 -18.20 -13.62
C THR A 186 -9.30 -16.76 -13.74
N LEU A 187 -9.15 -16.09 -12.60
CA LEU A 187 -8.56 -14.75 -12.54
C LEU A 187 -7.17 -14.70 -13.21
N GLY A 188 -6.34 -15.73 -12.95
CA GLY A 188 -5.02 -15.85 -13.57
C GLY A 188 -5.10 -15.90 -15.10
N GLU A 189 -5.96 -16.75 -15.66
CA GLU A 189 -6.13 -16.90 -17.10
C GLU A 189 -6.63 -15.60 -17.77
N ILE A 190 -7.53 -14.86 -17.11
CA ILE A 190 -7.98 -13.54 -17.58
C ILE A 190 -6.83 -12.53 -17.57
N SER A 191 -6.01 -12.50 -16.51
CA SER A 191 -4.85 -11.65 -16.42
C SER A 191 -3.78 -12.02 -17.45
N ASP A 192 -3.49 -13.30 -17.63
CA ASP A 192 -2.53 -13.81 -18.61
C ASP A 192 -2.92 -13.43 -20.05
N ALA A 193 -4.23 -13.43 -20.36
CA ALA A 193 -4.75 -13.01 -21.66
C ALA A 193 -4.45 -11.51 -21.95
N CYS A 194 -4.44 -10.66 -20.91
CA CYS A 194 -4.04 -9.26 -21.03
C CYS A 194 -2.49 -9.14 -21.12
N GLU A 195 -1.78 -9.84 -20.24
CA GLU A 195 -0.32 -9.79 -20.15
C GLU A 195 0.38 -10.26 -21.41
N ALA A 196 -0.22 -11.16 -22.17
CA ALA A 196 0.29 -11.61 -23.47
C ALA A 196 0.53 -10.46 -24.47
N ILE A 197 -0.18 -9.35 -24.32
CA ILE A 197 -0.05 -8.17 -25.20
C ILE A 197 0.75 -7.06 -24.53
N VAL A 198 0.40 -6.68 -23.30
CA VAL A 198 0.97 -5.49 -22.62
C VAL A 198 2.10 -5.83 -21.67
N GLY A 199 2.30 -7.11 -21.36
CA GLY A 199 3.27 -7.53 -20.34
C GLY A 199 2.83 -7.16 -18.93
N ARG A 200 3.68 -7.47 -17.95
CA ARG A 200 3.49 -7.07 -16.55
C ARG A 200 4.48 -5.99 -16.18
N TYR A 201 3.97 -4.91 -15.60
CA TYR A 201 4.82 -3.84 -15.07
C TYR A 201 5.75 -4.37 -13.96
N LYS A 202 7.03 -4.07 -14.10
CA LYS A 202 8.04 -4.33 -13.05
C LYS A 202 8.56 -3.00 -12.55
N ALA A 203 8.37 -2.73 -11.26
CA ALA A 203 8.85 -1.50 -10.63
C ALA A 203 10.37 -1.40 -10.69
N VAL A 204 10.87 -0.22 -11.05
CA VAL A 204 12.29 0.11 -10.93
C VAL A 204 12.56 0.52 -9.49
N ILE A 205 13.40 -0.24 -8.80
CA ILE A 205 13.83 0.08 -7.44
C ILE A 205 14.93 1.14 -7.54
N ARG A 206 14.68 2.32 -6.97
CA ARG A 206 15.68 3.37 -6.78
C ARG A 206 15.90 3.52 -5.29
N THR A 207 17.15 3.48 -4.87
CA THR A 207 17.52 3.71 -3.47
C THR A 207 17.62 5.20 -3.19
N ILE A 208 17.11 5.60 -2.02
CA ILE A 208 17.38 6.90 -1.42
C ILE A 208 18.54 6.76 -0.44
N SER A 209 19.36 7.79 -0.30
CA SER A 209 20.49 7.79 0.62
C SER A 209 20.56 9.14 1.34
N GLN A 210 21.19 9.13 2.53
CA GLN A 210 21.49 10.30 3.35
C GLN A 210 20.29 11.03 3.98
N VAL A 211 19.04 10.70 3.65
CA VAL A 211 17.86 11.38 4.21
C VAL A 211 17.77 11.13 5.71
N TYR A 212 17.81 9.86 6.12
CA TYR A 212 17.78 9.47 7.54
C TYR A 212 18.96 10.09 8.31
N SER A 213 20.18 9.90 7.82
CA SER A 213 21.39 10.40 8.46
C SER A 213 21.44 11.94 8.57
N SER A 214 20.84 12.66 7.62
CA SER A 214 20.76 14.13 7.69
C SER A 214 19.86 14.63 8.82
N GLU A 215 18.76 13.90 9.10
CA GLU A 215 17.83 14.22 10.20
C GLU A 215 18.40 13.80 11.56
N SER A 216 19.20 12.71 11.61
CA SER A 216 19.75 12.12 12.84
C SER A 216 21.15 12.65 13.22
N LYS A 217 21.67 13.68 12.56
CA LYS A 217 23.03 14.21 12.79
C LYS A 217 23.34 14.61 14.23
N ALA A 218 22.35 15.04 14.98
CA ALA A 218 22.50 15.50 16.37
C ALA A 218 22.24 14.36 17.38
N ASP A 219 21.92 13.16 16.93
CA ASP A 219 21.62 12.02 17.78
C ASP A 219 22.90 11.26 18.11
N ALA A 220 23.21 11.16 19.43
CA ALA A 220 24.42 10.53 19.91
C ALA A 220 24.45 9.02 19.69
N ASP A 221 23.32 8.36 19.88
CA ASP A 221 23.18 6.91 19.71
C ASP A 221 23.35 6.53 18.24
N PHE A 222 22.85 7.38 17.31
CA PHE A 222 23.07 7.19 15.89
C PHE A 222 24.55 7.36 15.50
N ALA A 223 25.24 8.32 16.08
CA ALA A 223 26.68 8.52 15.86
C ALA A 223 27.50 7.31 16.35
N GLU A 224 27.20 6.81 17.56
CA GLU A 224 27.85 5.61 18.12
C GLU A 224 27.59 4.37 17.24
N ALA A 225 26.36 4.16 16.76
CA ALA A 225 26.04 3.06 15.86
C ALA A 225 26.83 3.12 14.54
N CYS A 226 27.03 4.33 13.99
CA CYS A 226 27.87 4.54 12.82
C CYS A 226 29.34 4.19 13.08
N GLU A 227 29.91 4.64 14.21
CA GLU A 227 31.29 4.33 14.59
C GLU A 227 31.53 2.82 14.76
N LEU A 228 30.61 2.14 15.45
CA LEU A 228 30.67 0.68 15.63
C LEU A 228 30.61 -0.06 14.30
N THR A 229 29.78 0.39 13.38
CA THR A 229 29.63 -0.21 12.05
C THR A 229 30.89 -0.02 11.21
N GLU A 230 31.51 1.17 11.26
CA GLU A 230 32.76 1.46 10.57
C GLU A 230 33.95 0.68 11.16
N GLU A 231 33.98 0.54 12.48
CA GLU A 231 34.99 -0.27 13.16
C GLU A 231 34.89 -1.74 12.76
N PHE A 232 33.68 -2.31 12.77
CA PHE A 232 33.46 -3.68 12.30
C PHE A 232 33.90 -3.86 10.85
N ALA A 233 33.56 -2.92 9.96
CA ALA A 233 33.95 -2.98 8.55
C ALA A 233 35.49 -2.95 8.39
N ARG A 234 36.19 -2.16 9.21
CA ARG A 234 37.66 -2.11 9.23
C ARG A 234 38.29 -3.43 9.70
N GLN A 235 37.72 -4.02 10.75
CA GLN A 235 38.19 -5.32 11.28
C GLN A 235 37.97 -6.45 10.28
N GLU A 236 36.81 -6.49 9.61
CA GLU A 236 36.52 -7.48 8.57
C GLU A 236 37.44 -7.33 7.35
N ALA A 237 37.71 -6.10 6.93
CA ALA A 237 38.61 -5.83 5.82
C ALA A 237 40.06 -6.27 6.17
N ALA A 238 40.51 -6.05 7.41
CA ALA A 238 41.81 -6.48 7.89
C ALA A 238 41.93 -8.01 8.03
N GLY A 239 40.83 -8.68 8.42
CA GLY A 239 40.79 -10.15 8.55
C GLY A 239 40.73 -10.92 7.22
N ARG A 240 40.31 -10.25 6.12
CA ARG A 240 40.27 -10.85 4.77
C ARG A 240 41.62 -10.77 4.02
N VAL A 241 42.59 -10.06 4.57
CA VAL A 241 43.95 -9.90 4.00
C VAL A 241 44.95 -10.85 4.63
N SER A 242 44.56 -11.61 5.63
CA SER A 242 45.33 -12.67 6.29
C SER A 242 44.82 -14.06 5.89
#